data_78ca96370f8c29f065bbf4e4a2b40d93
#
_entry.id   78ca96370f8c29f065bbf4e4a2b40d93
#
_cell.length_a   1.000
_cell.length_b   1.000
_cell.length_c   1.000
_cell.angle_alpha   90.00
_cell.angle_beta   90.00
_cell.angle_gamma   90.00
#
_symmetry.space_group_name_H-M   'P 1'
#
loop_
_entity.id
_entity.type
_entity.pdbx_description
1 polymer ?
#
loop_
_entity_poly.entity_id
_entity_poly.type
_entity_poly.pdbx_seq_one_letter_code
_entity_poly.pdbx_strand_id
1 'polypeptide(L)'
;FTGVKTGARNIVASFALPESDPQDRRRVLYRAFPVKEKVLVNVLTATRTYTIDAYVESVAPGIFTSLQTVQVSLVCPFPYFRQIEGYSSGGVTTSKFTFPISTPPDKIFGDTSRASSMTVDYLGDAPVGALFRFVLKDNPGTVSIINHKVGGEWKLDFNIYKRIMNYTPGVGDTLEVDARDENLYAVVWRNNSQRVLVTGMVEFGSVWPKLYPGENQLEVRTTYNTPLLSFSAMDMMYSPLFLGV
;
A
#
# COMPACT_ATOMS: atom_id res chain seq x y z
N PHE A 1 23.36 -7.75 -11.14
CA PHE A 1 22.79 -6.46 -11.59
C PHE A 1 22.09 -5.82 -10.40
N THR A 2 22.79 -4.96 -9.68
CA THR A 2 22.23 -4.20 -8.57
C THR A 2 21.65 -2.90 -9.11
N GLY A 3 20.29 -2.81 -9.12
CA GLY A 3 19.57 -1.54 -9.11
C GLY A 3 19.49 -0.76 -10.42
N VAL A 4 18.82 -1.30 -11.44
CA VAL A 4 18.26 -0.43 -12.49
C VAL A 4 17.13 0.38 -11.85
N LYS A 5 17.39 1.68 -11.59
CA LYS A 5 16.32 2.62 -11.19
C LYS A 5 15.56 3.02 -12.46
N THR A 6 14.24 2.84 -12.44
CA THR A 6 13.36 3.39 -13.46
C THR A 6 13.46 4.92 -13.37
N GLY A 7 13.81 5.59 -14.47
CA GLY A 7 13.91 7.06 -14.52
C GLY A 7 12.53 7.72 -14.39
N ALA A 8 12.52 9.04 -14.18
CA ALA A 8 11.30 9.82 -14.21
C ALA A 8 10.58 9.64 -15.56
N ARG A 9 9.24 9.63 -15.53
CA ARG A 9 8.40 9.55 -16.72
C ARG A 9 8.00 10.94 -17.14
N ASN A 10 7.96 11.18 -18.47
CA ASN A 10 7.35 12.36 -19.04
C ASN A 10 6.01 11.99 -19.69
N ILE A 11 4.96 12.76 -19.37
CA ILE A 11 3.63 12.66 -19.99
C ILE A 11 3.39 13.97 -20.70
N VAL A 12 3.09 13.91 -22.00
CA VAL A 12 2.76 15.07 -22.81
C VAL A 12 1.28 15.01 -23.18
N ALA A 13 0.52 15.98 -22.71
CA ALA A 13 -0.88 16.17 -23.08
C ALA A 13 -1.02 17.29 -24.09
N SER A 14 -1.69 17.04 -25.21
CA SER A 14 -1.96 18.03 -26.24
C SER A 14 -3.44 18.39 -26.25
N PHE A 15 -3.74 19.66 -26.06
CA PHE A 15 -5.09 20.21 -26.04
C PHE A 15 -5.34 21.02 -27.35
N ALA A 16 -6.35 20.62 -28.13
CA ALA A 16 -6.83 21.42 -29.24
C ALA A 16 -7.69 22.56 -28.70
N LEU A 17 -7.43 23.78 -29.17
CA LEU A 17 -8.21 24.95 -28.78
C LEU A 17 -9.32 25.18 -29.82
N PRO A 18 -10.56 25.52 -29.40
CA PRO A 18 -11.63 25.89 -30.32
C PRO A 18 -11.30 27.19 -31.05
N GLU A 19 -11.67 27.28 -32.31
CA GLU A 19 -11.40 28.45 -33.17
C GLU A 19 -12.09 29.73 -32.69
N SER A 20 -13.21 29.58 -31.94
CA SER A 20 -14.04 30.72 -31.54
C SER A 20 -13.41 31.61 -30.46
N ASP A 21 -12.52 31.10 -29.62
CA ASP A 21 -11.87 31.88 -28.57
C ASP A 21 -10.56 31.21 -28.06
N PRO A 22 -9.52 31.17 -28.89
CA PRO A 22 -8.29 30.46 -28.52
C PRO A 22 -7.48 31.17 -27.44
N GLN A 23 -7.61 32.50 -27.30
CA GLN A 23 -6.80 33.24 -26.32
C GLN A 23 -7.28 33.03 -24.89
N ASP A 24 -8.59 33.10 -24.64
CA ASP A 24 -9.13 32.91 -23.32
C ASP A 24 -9.02 31.42 -22.88
N ARG A 25 -9.20 30.48 -23.80
CA ARG A 25 -8.96 29.05 -23.52
C ARG A 25 -7.50 28.78 -23.19
N ARG A 26 -6.56 29.44 -23.82
CA ARG A 26 -5.14 29.35 -23.47
C ARG A 26 -4.86 29.87 -22.05
N ARG A 27 -5.48 30.98 -21.66
CA ARG A 27 -5.37 31.52 -20.29
C ARG A 27 -5.95 30.55 -19.25
N VAL A 28 -7.06 29.86 -19.56
CA VAL A 28 -7.63 28.84 -18.70
C VAL A 28 -6.64 27.70 -18.49
N LEU A 29 -5.98 27.21 -19.55
CA LEU A 29 -4.96 26.16 -19.44
C LEU A 29 -3.75 26.60 -18.61
N TYR A 30 -3.24 27.82 -18.79
CA TYR A 30 -2.14 28.32 -17.95
C TYR A 30 -2.51 28.44 -16.48
N ARG A 31 -3.76 28.74 -16.15
CA ARG A 31 -4.25 28.75 -14.76
C ARG A 31 -4.47 27.34 -14.22
N ALA A 32 -4.90 26.41 -15.06
CA ALA A 32 -5.14 25.02 -14.66
C ALA A 32 -3.83 24.23 -14.47
N PHE A 33 -2.76 24.61 -15.20
CA PHE A 33 -1.46 23.95 -15.16
C PHE A 33 -0.34 24.95 -14.82
N PRO A 34 -0.27 25.44 -13.58
CA PRO A 34 0.82 26.32 -13.16
C PRO A 34 2.15 25.55 -13.19
N VAL A 35 3.18 26.12 -13.80
CA VAL A 35 4.50 25.49 -13.92
C VAL A 35 5.11 25.26 -12.53
N LYS A 36 5.73 24.10 -12.32
CA LYS A 36 6.31 23.57 -11.08
C LYS A 36 5.30 23.13 -10.01
N GLU A 37 4.02 23.26 -10.26
CA GLU A 37 2.99 22.76 -9.33
C GLU A 37 2.77 21.26 -9.51
N LYS A 38 2.43 20.62 -8.39
CA LYS A 38 2.06 19.20 -8.35
C LYS A 38 0.63 19.04 -8.85
N VAL A 39 0.44 18.10 -9.78
CA VAL A 39 -0.87 17.70 -10.30
C VAL A 39 -1.06 16.21 -10.18
N LEU A 40 -2.29 15.77 -9.96
CA LEU A 40 -2.68 14.37 -9.98
C LEU A 40 -3.30 14.06 -11.35
N VAL A 41 -2.65 13.19 -12.10
CA VAL A 41 -3.18 12.74 -13.40
C VAL A 41 -3.99 11.46 -13.17
N ASN A 42 -5.28 11.51 -13.52
CA ASN A 42 -6.17 10.36 -13.49
C ASN A 42 -6.37 9.83 -14.91
N VAL A 43 -6.06 8.55 -15.10
CA VAL A 43 -6.33 7.84 -16.36
C VAL A 43 -7.49 6.89 -16.14
N LEU A 44 -8.59 7.13 -16.84
CA LEU A 44 -9.80 6.31 -16.79
C LEU A 44 -9.78 5.35 -17.97
N THR A 45 -9.79 4.07 -17.68
CA THR A 45 -10.04 3.01 -18.66
C THR A 45 -11.49 2.52 -18.52
N ALA A 46 -11.93 1.65 -19.40
CA ALA A 46 -13.30 1.11 -19.35
C ALA A 46 -13.66 0.43 -18.01
N THR A 47 -12.66 -0.09 -17.27
CA THR A 47 -12.88 -0.91 -16.08
C THR A 47 -12.19 -0.40 -14.81
N ARG A 48 -11.19 0.50 -14.94
CA ARG A 48 -10.34 0.89 -13.81
C ARG A 48 -9.91 2.35 -13.91
N THR A 49 -9.64 2.93 -12.76
CA THR A 49 -9.03 4.26 -12.65
C THR A 49 -7.61 4.13 -12.11
N TYR A 50 -6.68 4.77 -12.78
CA TYR A 50 -5.28 4.83 -12.39
C TYR A 50 -4.88 6.27 -12.10
N THR A 51 -3.97 6.45 -11.16
CA THR A 51 -3.46 7.77 -10.80
C THR A 51 -1.94 7.81 -10.87
N ILE A 52 -1.40 8.97 -11.23
CA ILE A 52 0.04 9.23 -11.15
C ILE A 52 0.28 10.67 -10.69
N ASP A 53 1.21 10.84 -9.77
CA ASP A 53 1.68 12.16 -9.34
C ASP A 53 2.63 12.75 -10.38
N ALA A 54 2.37 13.96 -10.80
CA ALA A 54 3.17 14.67 -11.79
C ALA A 54 3.43 16.11 -11.37
N TYR A 55 4.47 16.71 -11.94
CA TYR A 55 4.75 18.14 -11.84
C TYR A 55 4.69 18.77 -13.21
N VAL A 56 4.06 19.93 -13.32
CA VAL A 56 3.99 20.68 -14.57
C VAL A 56 5.38 21.21 -14.92
N GLU A 57 5.99 20.69 -15.98
CA GLU A 57 7.29 21.12 -16.46
C GLU A 57 7.17 22.35 -17.36
N SER A 58 6.26 22.30 -18.34
CA SER A 58 6.04 23.37 -19.28
C SER A 58 4.63 23.36 -19.87
N VAL A 59 4.19 24.53 -20.29
CA VAL A 59 2.96 24.74 -21.08
C VAL A 59 3.34 25.51 -22.32
N ALA A 60 3.38 24.83 -23.46
CA ALA A 60 3.85 25.38 -24.73
C ALA A 60 2.70 25.54 -25.75
N PRO A 61 2.37 26.75 -26.20
CA PRO A 61 1.40 26.93 -27.26
C PRO A 61 2.01 26.62 -28.62
N GLY A 62 1.25 25.96 -29.50
CA GLY A 62 1.58 25.82 -30.91
C GLY A 62 1.36 27.16 -31.66
N ILE A 63 2.43 27.83 -32.01
CA ILE A 63 2.36 29.22 -32.52
C ILE A 63 2.15 29.26 -34.04
N PHE A 64 2.50 28.19 -34.77
CA PHE A 64 2.53 28.20 -36.26
C PHE A 64 1.74 27.07 -36.92
N THR A 65 0.70 26.57 -36.24
CA THR A 65 -0.15 25.53 -36.79
C THR A 65 -1.54 26.06 -37.12
N SER A 66 -2.15 25.57 -38.20
CA SER A 66 -3.53 25.88 -38.57
C SER A 66 -4.53 25.47 -37.47
N LEU A 67 -4.22 24.42 -36.73
CA LEU A 67 -4.93 24.02 -35.50
C LEU A 67 -4.16 24.57 -34.30
N GLN A 68 -4.80 25.49 -33.57
CA GLN A 68 -4.19 26.00 -32.35
C GLN A 68 -4.20 24.93 -31.28
N THR A 69 -3.02 24.50 -30.86
CA THR A 69 -2.85 23.49 -29.81
C THR A 69 -2.02 24.07 -28.67
N VAL A 70 -2.20 23.49 -27.47
CA VAL A 70 -1.33 23.72 -26.31
C VAL A 70 -0.82 22.38 -25.82
N GLN A 71 0.48 22.26 -25.74
CA GLN A 71 1.12 21.08 -25.13
C GLN A 71 1.45 21.38 -23.66
N VAL A 72 1.07 20.44 -22.79
CA VAL A 72 1.44 20.43 -21.37
C VAL A 72 2.38 19.26 -21.13
N SER A 73 3.62 19.55 -20.72
CA SER A 73 4.61 18.56 -20.36
C SER A 73 4.58 18.36 -18.85
N LEU A 74 4.44 17.10 -18.43
CA LEU A 74 4.33 16.68 -17.04
C LEU A 74 5.45 15.70 -16.71
N VAL A 75 6.24 16.00 -15.71
CA VAL A 75 7.29 15.10 -15.20
C VAL A 75 6.75 14.34 -13.98
N CYS A 76 6.82 13.02 -14.03
CA CYS A 76 6.44 12.12 -12.95
C CYS A 76 7.73 11.55 -12.33
N PRO A 77 8.18 12.05 -11.17
CA PRO A 77 9.38 11.54 -10.49
C PRO A 77 9.26 10.08 -10.11
N PHE A 78 8.05 9.65 -9.73
CA PHE A 78 7.71 8.25 -9.51
C PHE A 78 6.94 7.74 -10.75
N PRO A 79 7.55 6.90 -11.61
CA PRO A 79 7.06 6.66 -12.97
C PRO A 79 5.92 5.66 -13.09
N TYR A 80 5.35 5.22 -11.98
CA TYR A 80 4.31 4.19 -11.97
C TYR A 80 2.93 4.78 -11.77
N PHE A 81 1.97 4.24 -12.50
CA PHE A 81 0.56 4.43 -12.24
C PHE A 81 0.13 3.59 -11.05
N ARG A 82 -0.66 4.16 -10.15
CA ARG A 82 -1.23 3.48 -8.99
C ARG A 82 -2.70 3.21 -9.26
N GLN A 83 -3.15 2.01 -8.99
CA GLN A 83 -4.58 1.71 -8.89
C GLN A 83 -5.06 2.11 -7.49
N ILE A 84 -6.25 2.72 -7.40
CA ILE A 84 -6.75 3.31 -6.14
C ILE A 84 -7.08 2.23 -5.10
N GLU A 85 -7.33 0.97 -5.50
CA GLU A 85 -7.77 -0.09 -4.60
C GLU A 85 -6.91 -1.35 -4.72
N GLY A 86 -6.27 -1.71 -3.63
CA GLY A 86 -5.69 -3.02 -3.37
C GLY A 86 -5.85 -3.35 -1.89
N TYR A 87 -6.69 -4.31 -1.57
CA TYR A 87 -6.92 -4.76 -0.20
C TYR A 87 -6.82 -6.27 -0.11
N SER A 88 -6.14 -6.78 0.92
CA SER A 88 -6.14 -8.18 1.26
C SER A 88 -6.22 -8.34 2.77
N SER A 89 -7.13 -9.17 3.24
CA SER A 89 -7.29 -9.50 4.65
C SER A 89 -6.75 -10.89 4.92
N GLY A 90 -5.88 -11.00 5.92
CA GLY A 90 -5.38 -12.27 6.44
C GLY A 90 -6.26 -12.74 7.60
N GLY A 91 -7.06 -13.76 7.34
CA GLY A 91 -7.90 -14.39 8.36
C GLY A 91 -9.27 -14.77 7.79
N VAL A 92 -9.45 -16.02 7.43
CA VAL A 92 -10.74 -16.53 7.00
C VAL A 92 -11.46 -17.11 8.19
N THR A 93 -12.52 -16.44 8.65
CA THR A 93 -13.50 -17.05 9.55
C THR A 93 -14.50 -17.84 8.67
N THR A 94 -14.33 -19.13 8.60
CA THR A 94 -15.29 -19.99 7.91
C THR A 94 -16.35 -20.42 8.92
N SER A 95 -17.57 -19.92 8.80
CA SER A 95 -18.69 -20.42 9.58
C SER A 95 -19.12 -21.77 9.02
N LYS A 96 -19.02 -22.84 9.82
CA LYS A 96 -19.48 -24.19 9.48
C LYS A 96 -20.93 -24.44 9.92
N PHE A 97 -21.72 -23.40 10.06
CA PHE A 97 -23.09 -23.49 10.51
C PHE A 97 -24.06 -23.39 9.33
N THR A 98 -24.81 -24.47 9.09
CA THR A 98 -25.89 -24.53 8.09
C THR A 98 -27.21 -24.88 8.77
N PHE A 99 -28.28 -24.15 8.50
CA PHE A 99 -29.66 -24.52 8.88
C PHE A 99 -30.30 -25.41 7.81
N PRO A 100 -31.13 -26.40 8.18
CA PRO A 100 -31.53 -26.83 9.52
C PRO A 100 -30.47 -27.70 10.23
N ILE A 101 -30.42 -27.59 11.54
CA ILE A 101 -29.50 -28.35 12.40
C ILE A 101 -29.97 -29.79 12.48
N SER A 102 -29.26 -30.72 11.87
CA SER A 102 -29.35 -32.14 12.17
C SER A 102 -28.25 -32.48 13.20
N THR A 103 -28.65 -32.88 14.38
CA THR A 103 -27.73 -33.15 15.50
C THR A 103 -27.12 -34.54 15.44
N PRO A 104 -25.80 -34.68 15.21
CA PRO A 104 -24.95 -35.60 15.96
C PRO A 104 -24.07 -34.85 16.98
N PRO A 105 -23.56 -35.55 18.01
CA PRO A 105 -22.98 -34.90 19.20
C PRO A 105 -21.67 -34.13 19.04
N ASP A 106 -21.07 -34.12 17.85
CA ASP A 106 -19.74 -33.51 17.61
C ASP A 106 -19.76 -32.39 16.56
N LYS A 107 -20.73 -31.48 16.63
CA LYS A 107 -20.72 -30.36 15.71
C LYS A 107 -19.82 -29.21 16.16
N ILE A 108 -18.75 -28.99 15.41
CA ILE A 108 -17.93 -27.80 15.47
C ILE A 108 -18.75 -26.64 14.91
N PHE A 109 -19.14 -25.68 15.76
CA PHE A 109 -19.96 -24.52 15.39
C PHE A 109 -19.24 -23.47 14.55
N GLY A 110 -17.94 -23.56 14.43
CA GLY A 110 -17.11 -22.71 13.57
C GLY A 110 -15.66 -23.10 13.72
N ASP A 111 -14.93 -22.98 12.63
CA ASP A 111 -13.48 -23.08 12.63
C ASP A 111 -12.94 -21.73 12.22
N THR A 112 -12.18 -21.09 13.09
CA THR A 112 -11.46 -19.86 12.77
C THR A 112 -10.06 -20.27 12.36
N SER A 113 -9.87 -20.62 11.09
CA SER A 113 -8.53 -20.80 10.56
C SER A 113 -7.93 -19.41 10.32
N ARG A 114 -7.18 -18.93 11.30
CA ARG A 114 -6.33 -17.74 11.15
C ARG A 114 -4.98 -18.23 10.68
N ALA A 115 -4.75 -18.18 9.39
CA ALA A 115 -3.47 -18.58 8.83
C ALA A 115 -2.38 -17.63 9.33
N SER A 116 -1.24 -18.19 9.77
CA SER A 116 0.00 -17.44 9.98
C SER A 116 0.66 -17.04 8.66
N SER A 117 0.13 -17.52 7.54
CA SER A 117 0.58 -17.24 6.19
C SER A 117 -0.58 -16.78 5.31
N MET A 118 -0.28 -15.88 4.38
CA MET A 118 -1.21 -15.34 3.40
C MET A 118 -0.57 -15.38 2.02
N THR A 119 -1.30 -15.91 1.05
CA THR A 119 -0.89 -15.87 -0.37
C THR A 119 -1.57 -14.70 -1.04
N VAL A 120 -0.78 -13.86 -1.72
CA VAL A 120 -1.24 -12.68 -2.45
C VAL A 120 -0.75 -12.77 -3.88
N ASP A 121 -1.68 -12.83 -4.83
CA ASP A 121 -1.35 -12.68 -6.24
C ASP A 121 -1.33 -11.18 -6.58
N TYR A 122 -0.13 -10.63 -6.69
CA TYR A 122 0.09 -9.22 -6.93
C TYR A 122 0.19 -8.95 -8.44
N LEU A 123 -0.78 -8.20 -8.96
CA LEU A 123 -0.96 -7.95 -10.40
C LEU A 123 -0.18 -6.73 -10.92
N GLY A 124 0.56 -6.02 -10.07
CA GLY A 124 1.36 -4.88 -10.51
C GLY A 124 2.64 -5.28 -11.23
N ASP A 125 3.22 -4.35 -11.99
CA ASP A 125 4.45 -4.55 -12.78
C ASP A 125 5.72 -4.28 -11.97
N ALA A 126 5.64 -3.56 -10.87
CA ALA A 126 6.77 -3.17 -10.04
C ALA A 126 6.54 -3.54 -8.56
N PRO A 127 7.62 -3.83 -7.80
CA PRO A 127 7.48 -4.11 -6.38
C PRO A 127 6.84 -2.94 -5.62
N VAL A 128 5.95 -3.25 -4.68
CA VAL A 128 5.27 -2.26 -3.85
C VAL A 128 5.33 -2.65 -2.38
N GLY A 129 5.55 -1.67 -1.51
CA GLY A 129 5.33 -1.82 -0.07
C GLY A 129 3.85 -1.86 0.27
N ALA A 130 3.52 -2.45 1.42
CA ALA A 130 2.16 -2.54 1.91
C ALA A 130 2.05 -1.97 3.33
N LEU A 131 0.85 -1.55 3.69
CA LEU A 131 0.48 -1.23 5.05
C LEU A 131 -0.09 -2.47 5.71
N PHE A 132 0.58 -2.95 6.76
CA PHE A 132 0.12 -4.09 7.56
C PHE A 132 -0.49 -3.58 8.87
N ARG A 133 -1.60 -4.16 9.26
CA ARG A 133 -2.28 -3.87 10.52
C ARG A 133 -2.55 -5.16 11.27
N PHE A 134 -2.11 -5.22 12.53
CA PHE A 134 -2.29 -6.35 13.42
C PHE A 134 -3.02 -5.89 14.67
N VAL A 135 -4.23 -6.38 14.88
CA VAL A 135 -4.98 -6.09 16.12
C VAL A 135 -4.53 -7.10 17.17
N LEU A 136 -3.89 -6.63 18.24
CA LEU A 136 -3.31 -7.46 19.28
C LEU A 136 -4.40 -8.07 20.16
N LYS A 137 -4.23 -9.33 20.49
CA LYS A 137 -5.02 -10.08 21.47
C LYS A 137 -4.21 -10.40 22.70
N ASP A 138 -2.90 -10.53 22.54
CA ASP A 138 -1.93 -10.79 23.59
C ASP A 138 -0.56 -10.25 23.18
N ASN A 139 0.41 -10.23 24.12
CA ASN A 139 1.79 -9.85 23.82
C ASN A 139 2.42 -10.88 22.87
N PRO A 140 2.82 -10.47 21.65
CA PRO A 140 3.42 -11.39 20.67
C PRO A 140 4.89 -11.73 20.97
N GLY A 141 5.55 -11.05 21.93
CA GLY A 141 7.00 -11.12 22.12
C GLY A 141 7.76 -10.43 21.00
N THR A 142 8.00 -11.12 19.90
CA THR A 142 8.46 -10.51 18.64
C THR A 142 7.41 -10.72 17.56
N VAL A 143 7.38 -9.82 16.59
CA VAL A 143 6.58 -9.96 15.37
C VAL A 143 7.52 -9.91 14.18
N SER A 144 7.50 -10.94 13.34
CA SER A 144 8.22 -10.97 12.07
C SER A 144 7.25 -11.08 10.91
N ILE A 145 7.55 -10.36 9.82
CA ILE A 145 6.86 -10.45 8.55
C ILE A 145 7.88 -10.91 7.51
N ILE A 146 7.61 -12.04 6.87
CA ILE A 146 8.51 -12.68 5.91
C ILE A 146 7.79 -12.79 4.57
N ASN A 147 8.44 -12.34 3.48
CA ASN A 147 7.99 -12.67 2.13
C ASN A 147 8.91 -13.77 1.58
N HIS A 148 8.38 -14.99 1.43
CA HIS A 148 9.14 -16.15 0.96
C HIS A 148 9.62 -16.03 -0.50
N LYS A 149 9.01 -15.14 -1.27
CA LYS A 149 9.44 -14.91 -2.68
C LYS A 149 10.86 -14.34 -2.78
N VAL A 150 11.27 -13.52 -1.81
CA VAL A 150 12.57 -12.81 -1.83
C VAL A 150 13.45 -13.09 -0.62
N GLY A 151 12.92 -13.78 0.39
CA GLY A 151 13.68 -14.19 1.57
C GLY A 151 14.04 -13.07 2.55
N GLY A 152 13.33 -11.94 2.51
CA GLY A 152 13.52 -10.85 3.47
C GLY A 152 12.64 -11.01 4.69
N GLU A 153 13.16 -10.67 5.89
CA GLU A 153 12.43 -10.64 7.16
C GLU A 153 12.43 -9.22 7.72
N TRP A 154 11.25 -8.72 8.08
CA TRP A 154 11.07 -7.56 8.93
C TRP A 154 10.74 -8.05 10.34
N LYS A 155 11.36 -7.45 11.38
CA LYS A 155 11.18 -7.92 12.74
C LYS A 155 11.15 -6.78 13.75
N LEU A 156 10.17 -6.85 14.66
CA LEU A 156 9.98 -5.93 15.78
C LEU A 156 9.98 -6.70 17.10
N ASP A 157 10.78 -6.25 18.08
CA ASP A 157 10.85 -6.83 19.41
C ASP A 157 10.02 -6.03 20.42
N PHE A 158 8.89 -6.58 20.83
CA PHE A 158 8.02 -6.00 21.85
C PHE A 158 8.59 -6.09 23.27
N ASN A 159 9.62 -6.89 23.53
CA ASN A 159 10.32 -6.88 24.81
C ASN A 159 11.13 -5.59 24.99
N ILE A 160 11.70 -5.07 23.90
CA ILE A 160 12.33 -3.75 23.87
C ILE A 160 11.28 -2.68 24.16
N TYR A 161 10.12 -2.75 23.47
CA TYR A 161 9.00 -1.84 23.68
C TYR A 161 8.54 -1.83 25.15
N LYS A 162 8.30 -3.02 25.73
CA LYS A 162 7.91 -3.17 27.12
C LYS A 162 8.90 -2.53 28.09
N ARG A 163 10.20 -2.73 27.87
CA ARG A 163 11.27 -2.19 28.70
C ARG A 163 11.36 -0.67 28.62
N ILE A 164 11.27 -0.09 27.42
CA ILE A 164 11.40 1.35 27.20
C ILE A 164 10.16 2.11 27.64
N MET A 165 8.98 1.58 27.31
CA MET A 165 7.71 2.27 27.51
C MET A 165 7.01 1.88 28.82
N ASN A 166 7.58 0.93 29.58
CA ASN A 166 6.97 0.33 30.78
C ASN A 166 5.51 -0.10 30.53
N TYR A 167 5.24 -0.65 29.34
CA TYR A 167 3.91 -1.03 28.89
C TYR A 167 3.97 -2.36 28.15
N THR A 168 3.09 -3.29 28.49
CA THR A 168 2.95 -4.57 27.79
C THR A 168 1.82 -4.45 26.78
N PRO A 169 2.07 -4.60 25.47
CA PRO A 169 1.01 -4.62 24.48
C PRO A 169 0.03 -5.76 24.73
N GLY A 170 -1.24 -5.52 24.48
CA GLY A 170 -2.29 -6.50 24.73
C GLY A 170 -3.58 -6.22 23.98
N VAL A 171 -4.70 -6.68 24.56
CA VAL A 171 -6.04 -6.53 23.96
C VAL A 171 -6.37 -5.07 23.70
N GLY A 172 -6.82 -4.79 22.48
CA GLY A 172 -7.22 -3.45 22.06
C GLY A 172 -6.10 -2.59 21.45
N ASP A 173 -4.85 -3.06 21.52
CA ASP A 173 -3.74 -2.40 20.85
C ASP A 173 -3.67 -2.85 19.39
N THR A 174 -3.16 -1.97 18.53
CA THR A 174 -2.96 -2.27 17.11
C THR A 174 -1.53 -1.92 16.71
N LEU A 175 -0.79 -2.91 16.17
CA LEU A 175 0.46 -2.67 15.48
C LEU A 175 0.17 -2.33 14.03
N GLU A 176 0.69 -1.20 13.58
CA GLU A 176 0.65 -0.77 12.20
C GLU A 176 2.07 -0.66 11.66
N VAL A 177 2.35 -1.33 10.54
CA VAL A 177 3.64 -1.35 9.86
C VAL A 177 3.44 -0.85 8.44
N ASP A 178 3.91 0.36 8.17
CA ASP A 178 3.86 0.94 6.83
C ASP A 178 5.20 0.71 6.12
N ALA A 179 5.17 -0.15 5.12
CA ALA A 179 6.32 -0.48 4.28
C ALA A 179 6.30 0.23 2.93
N ARG A 180 5.33 1.14 2.69
CA ARG A 180 5.26 1.92 1.45
C ARG A 180 6.44 2.87 1.36
N ASP A 181 7.04 2.98 0.18
CA ASP A 181 8.31 3.68 -0.04
C ASP A 181 8.35 5.14 0.45
N GLU A 182 7.18 5.78 0.57
CA GLU A 182 7.06 7.17 1.03
C GLU A 182 7.03 7.31 2.56
N ASN A 183 6.70 6.23 3.30
CA ASN A 183 6.41 6.29 4.73
C ASN A 183 6.85 5.01 5.46
N LEU A 184 8.15 4.75 5.56
CA LEU A 184 8.62 3.59 6.31
C LEU A 184 8.52 3.83 7.82
N TYR A 185 7.47 3.31 8.47
CA TYR A 185 7.31 3.41 9.92
C TYR A 185 6.62 2.19 10.52
N ALA A 186 6.81 2.01 11.82
CA ALA A 186 6.03 1.10 12.66
C ALA A 186 5.47 1.87 13.85
N VAL A 187 4.20 1.66 14.16
CA VAL A 187 3.45 2.37 15.20
C VAL A 187 2.61 1.38 15.98
N VAL A 188 2.55 1.56 17.30
CA VAL A 188 1.56 0.90 18.15
C VAL A 188 0.50 1.92 18.54
N TRP A 189 -0.75 1.62 18.23
CA TRP A 189 -1.92 2.35 18.69
C TRP A 189 -2.44 1.68 19.96
N ARG A 190 -2.28 2.34 21.12
CA ARG A 190 -2.80 1.85 22.40
C ARG A 190 -4.29 2.18 22.50
N ASN A 191 -5.11 1.14 22.69
CA ASN A 191 -6.56 1.26 22.77
C ASN A 191 -7.16 2.14 21.64
N ASN A 192 -6.60 2.04 20.43
CA ASN A 192 -6.97 2.82 19.24
C ASN A 192 -6.94 4.35 19.42
N SER A 193 -6.27 4.88 20.44
CA SER A 193 -6.26 6.31 20.74
C SER A 193 -4.86 6.93 20.81
N GLN A 194 -3.94 6.28 21.49
CA GLN A 194 -2.58 6.79 21.68
C GLN A 194 -1.61 6.19 20.67
N ARG A 195 -1.07 7.02 19.80
CA ARG A 195 -0.07 6.63 18.80
C ARG A 195 1.34 6.64 19.41
N VAL A 196 2.03 5.50 19.34
CA VAL A 196 3.42 5.35 19.81
C VAL A 196 4.29 4.87 18.66
N LEU A 197 5.27 5.67 18.27
CA LEU A 197 6.22 5.31 17.22
C LEU A 197 7.21 4.27 17.75
N VAL A 198 7.29 3.11 17.07
CA VAL A 198 8.15 1.98 17.43
C VAL A 198 9.17 1.62 16.34
N THR A 199 9.29 2.44 15.32
CA THR A 199 10.25 2.22 14.20
C THR A 199 11.69 2.03 14.70
N GLY A 200 12.11 2.76 15.75
CA GLY A 200 13.44 2.60 16.37
C GLY A 200 13.65 1.29 17.14
N MET A 201 12.60 0.47 17.28
CA MET A 201 12.65 -0.85 17.92
C MET A 201 12.65 -2.01 16.92
N VAL A 202 12.59 -1.68 15.63
CA VAL A 202 12.75 -2.64 14.54
C VAL A 202 14.17 -3.17 14.57
N GLU A 203 14.35 -4.49 14.45
CA GLU A 203 15.66 -5.13 14.50
C GLU A 203 16.56 -4.64 13.37
N PHE A 204 17.82 -4.38 13.70
CA PHE A 204 18.81 -3.95 12.71
C PHE A 204 18.98 -5.03 11.62
N GLY A 205 19.01 -4.61 10.36
CA GLY A 205 19.07 -5.52 9.21
C GLY A 205 17.69 -6.01 8.73
N SER A 206 16.61 -5.60 9.37
CA SER A 206 15.25 -5.89 8.88
C SER A 206 15.01 -5.32 7.49
N VAL A 207 14.35 -6.12 6.64
CA VAL A 207 13.94 -5.75 5.29
C VAL A 207 12.46 -5.41 5.31
N TRP A 208 12.11 -4.19 4.92
CA TRP A 208 10.70 -3.77 4.85
C TRP A 208 9.94 -4.63 3.84
N PRO A 209 8.79 -5.22 4.23
CA PRO A 209 8.10 -6.19 3.40
C PRO A 209 7.48 -5.53 2.17
N LYS A 210 7.83 -6.06 0.99
CA LYS A 210 7.29 -5.64 -0.30
C LYS A 210 6.60 -6.81 -1.00
N LEU A 211 5.60 -6.50 -1.81
CA LEU A 211 5.01 -7.43 -2.77
C LEU A 211 5.72 -7.31 -4.11
N TYR A 212 5.95 -8.43 -4.75
CA TYR A 212 6.60 -8.53 -6.06
C TYR A 212 5.62 -9.10 -7.08
N PRO A 213 5.72 -8.74 -8.37
CA PRO A 213 4.81 -9.21 -9.42
C PRO A 213 4.55 -10.73 -9.36
N GLY A 214 3.28 -11.13 -9.44
CA GLY A 214 2.80 -12.51 -9.30
C GLY A 214 2.61 -12.96 -7.85
N GLU A 215 2.62 -14.25 -7.61
CA GLU A 215 2.32 -14.84 -6.30
C GLU A 215 3.37 -14.49 -5.24
N ASN A 216 2.92 -14.02 -4.08
CA ASN A 216 3.71 -13.74 -2.88
C ASN A 216 3.15 -14.56 -1.72
N GLN A 217 3.99 -15.29 -1.06
CA GLN A 217 3.65 -15.99 0.17
C GLN A 217 4.23 -15.21 1.35
N LEU A 218 3.35 -14.54 2.08
CA LEU A 218 3.69 -13.80 3.29
C LEU A 218 3.45 -14.66 4.51
N GLU A 219 4.40 -14.69 5.43
CA GLU A 219 4.30 -15.37 6.70
C GLU A 219 4.50 -14.38 7.84
N VAL A 220 3.64 -14.47 8.87
CA VAL A 220 3.79 -13.74 10.12
C VAL A 220 4.20 -14.72 11.21
N ARG A 221 5.26 -14.40 11.94
CA ARG A 221 5.73 -15.17 13.09
C ARG A 221 5.72 -14.34 14.36
N THR A 222 5.52 -15.02 15.48
CA THR A 222 5.58 -14.45 16.82
C THR A 222 6.37 -15.39 17.74
N THR A 223 7.01 -14.84 18.80
CA THR A 223 7.89 -15.65 19.66
C THR A 223 7.14 -16.32 20.82
N TYR A 224 6.21 -15.60 21.48
CA TYR A 224 5.58 -16.13 22.70
C TYR A 224 4.39 -17.02 22.41
N ASN A 225 3.61 -16.71 21.38
CA ASN A 225 2.44 -17.46 20.99
C ASN A 225 2.43 -17.63 19.47
N THR A 226 1.57 -18.51 18.98
CA THR A 226 1.32 -18.51 17.52
C THR A 226 0.63 -17.20 17.12
N PRO A 227 0.78 -16.73 15.87
CA PRO A 227 0.09 -15.53 15.41
C PRO A 227 -1.43 -15.58 15.62
N LEU A 228 -2.02 -16.76 15.58
CA LEU A 228 -3.43 -17.03 15.87
C LEU A 228 -3.87 -16.63 17.28
N LEU A 229 -2.99 -16.81 18.26
CA LEU A 229 -3.24 -16.45 19.66
C LEU A 229 -2.88 -15.00 19.94
N SER A 230 -1.90 -14.46 19.23
CA SER A 230 -1.39 -13.10 19.42
C SER A 230 -2.25 -12.02 18.76
N PHE A 231 -2.93 -12.34 17.65
CA PHE A 231 -3.71 -11.37 16.89
C PHE A 231 -5.18 -11.77 16.76
N SER A 232 -6.08 -10.78 16.85
CA SER A 232 -7.49 -10.94 16.56
C SER A 232 -7.81 -10.67 15.08
N ALA A 233 -7.02 -9.82 14.43
CA ALA A 233 -7.10 -9.53 13.00
C ALA A 233 -5.73 -9.21 12.43
N MET A 234 -5.52 -9.54 11.16
CA MET A 234 -4.36 -9.20 10.37
C MET A 234 -4.85 -8.72 9.01
N ASP A 235 -4.59 -7.45 8.69
CA ASP A 235 -5.00 -6.84 7.45
C ASP A 235 -3.78 -6.29 6.71
N MET A 236 -3.86 -6.28 5.38
CA MET A 236 -2.85 -5.69 4.52
C MET A 236 -3.51 -4.84 3.44
N MET A 237 -2.98 -3.64 3.23
CA MET A 237 -3.43 -2.71 2.19
C MET A 237 -2.24 -2.33 1.30
N TYR A 238 -2.44 -2.34 0.00
CA TYR A 238 -1.43 -1.95 -0.99
C TYR A 238 -2.10 -1.36 -2.22
N SER A 239 -1.36 -0.57 -2.98
CA SER A 239 -1.82 -0.03 -4.27
C SER A 239 -0.93 -0.57 -5.37
N PRO A 240 -1.46 -1.43 -6.27
CA PRO A 240 -0.68 -1.97 -7.37
C PRO A 240 -0.06 -0.89 -8.24
N LEU A 241 1.21 -1.11 -8.63
CA LEU A 241 2.02 -0.22 -9.46
C LEU A 241 2.11 -0.76 -10.89
N PHE A 242 1.77 0.07 -11.88
CA PHE A 242 1.77 -0.30 -13.29
C PHE A 242 2.71 0.59 -14.10
N LEU A 243 3.44 -0.04 -15.03
CA LEU A 243 4.30 0.67 -15.98
C LEU A 243 3.50 1.32 -17.11
N GLY A 244 2.32 0.79 -17.42
CA GLY A 244 1.41 1.31 -18.45
C GLY A 244 -0.05 1.05 -18.08
N VAL A 245 -0.97 1.77 -18.71
CA VAL A 245 -2.41 1.68 -18.50
C VAL A 245 -3.15 1.89 -19.81
#